data_261af9fb258a2e43c952bf9765e96972
#
_entry.id   261af9fb258a2e43c952bf9765e96972
#
_cell.length_a   1.000
_cell.length_b   1.000
_cell.length_c   1.000
_cell.angle_alpha   90.00
_cell.angle_beta   90.00
_cell.angle_gamma   90.00
#
_symmetry.space_group_name_H-M   'P 1'
#
loop_
_entity.id
_entity.type
_entity.pdbx_description
1 polymer ?
#
loop_
_entity_poly.entity_id
_entity_poly.type
_entity_poly.pdbx_seq_one_letter_code
_entity_poly.pdbx_strand_id
1 'polypeptide(L)'
;MLTDKQCSIINRHLAENVEPRKVAAYLCLNMGLLLGEVTALRRQDIDIDAGVLHIRNVAGRGEGGTASDPVELIPSDAPRDLPMPQSVKQFIAENIGLYHSDDSFIMSGEETLPPFRLMQVLLSTMNERYHIADKLSSMELRYAFIRQKLEAGVDMYSLCTYLGQNKRPDVIVKRF
;
A
#
# COMPACT_ATOMS: atom_id res chain seq x y z
N MET A 1 -0.48 1.21 17.37
CA MET A 1 -0.87 0.15 16.38
C MET A 1 -2.38 0.16 16.26
N LEU A 2 -2.92 0.07 15.04
CA LEU A 2 -4.36 0.13 14.78
C LEU A 2 -5.09 -1.12 15.29
N THR A 3 -6.22 -0.92 15.93
CA THR A 3 -7.16 -2.00 16.32
C THR A 3 -8.04 -2.42 15.15
N ASP A 4 -8.73 -3.56 15.24
CA ASP A 4 -9.66 -4.02 14.20
C ASP A 4 -10.82 -3.04 13.98
N LYS A 5 -11.31 -2.40 15.05
CA LYS A 5 -12.33 -1.35 14.95
C LYS A 5 -11.83 -0.17 14.13
N GLN A 6 -10.61 0.28 14.35
CA GLN A 6 -9.98 1.37 13.59
C GLN A 6 -9.76 0.96 12.13
N CYS A 7 -9.27 -0.26 11.87
CA CYS A 7 -9.13 -0.81 10.51
C CYS A 7 -10.49 -0.85 9.78
N SER A 8 -11.57 -1.22 10.47
CA SER A 8 -12.92 -1.24 9.90
C SER A 8 -13.42 0.16 9.53
N ILE A 9 -13.14 1.17 10.36
CA ILE A 9 -13.46 2.57 10.06
C ILE A 9 -12.70 3.04 8.81
N ILE A 10 -11.40 2.74 8.76
CA ILE A 10 -10.53 3.08 7.62
C ILE A 10 -11.05 2.41 6.35
N ASN A 11 -11.28 1.10 6.34
CA ASN A 11 -11.77 0.36 5.17
C ASN A 11 -13.10 0.92 4.67
N ARG A 12 -14.04 1.26 5.56
CA ARG A 12 -15.31 1.87 5.17
C ARG A 12 -15.10 3.20 4.47
N HIS A 13 -14.29 4.09 5.04
CA HIS A 13 -13.99 5.39 4.44
C HIS A 13 -13.30 5.26 3.08
N LEU A 14 -12.38 4.30 2.92
CA LEU A 14 -11.68 4.05 1.66
C LEU A 14 -12.62 3.51 0.57
N ALA A 15 -13.69 2.80 0.95
CA ALA A 15 -14.69 2.27 0.03
C ALA A 15 -15.81 3.29 -0.34
N GLU A 16 -15.86 4.44 0.32
CA GLU A 16 -16.84 5.50 0.02
C GLU A 16 -16.23 6.52 -0.96
N ASN A 17 -16.93 6.86 -2.06
CA ASN A 17 -16.46 7.85 -3.05
C ASN A 17 -15.00 7.60 -3.44
N VAL A 18 -14.75 6.43 -4.01
CA VAL A 18 -13.39 5.94 -4.26
C VAL A 18 -12.67 6.83 -5.28
N GLU A 19 -11.45 7.19 -4.95
CA GLU A 19 -10.52 7.93 -5.79
C GLU A 19 -9.14 7.25 -5.76
N PRO A 20 -8.23 7.51 -6.72
CA PRO A 20 -6.97 6.77 -6.86
C PRO A 20 -6.14 6.66 -5.56
N ARG A 21 -5.97 7.74 -4.79
CA ARG A 21 -5.21 7.69 -3.53
C ARG A 21 -5.88 6.81 -2.45
N LYS A 22 -7.20 6.64 -2.49
CA LYS A 22 -7.91 5.70 -1.60
C LYS A 22 -7.65 4.25 -1.99
N VAL A 23 -7.56 3.95 -3.29
CA VAL A 23 -7.14 2.62 -3.77
C VAL A 23 -5.73 2.30 -3.27
N ALA A 24 -4.80 3.25 -3.36
CA ALA A 24 -3.44 3.08 -2.85
C ALA A 24 -3.42 2.82 -1.33
N ALA A 25 -4.17 3.59 -0.54
CA ALA A 25 -4.27 3.38 0.91
C ALA A 25 -4.93 2.03 1.25
N TYR A 26 -5.94 1.61 0.49
CA TYR A 26 -6.58 0.30 0.63
C TYR A 26 -5.58 -0.85 0.42
N LEU A 27 -4.71 -0.74 -0.57
CA LEU A 27 -3.64 -1.73 -0.81
C LEU A 27 -2.61 -1.75 0.33
N CYS A 28 -2.25 -0.61 0.91
CA CYS A 28 -1.38 -0.58 2.08
C CYS A 28 -2.00 -1.32 3.28
N LEU A 29 -3.30 -1.13 3.53
CA LEU A 29 -4.00 -1.76 4.66
C LEU A 29 -4.29 -3.25 4.43
N ASN A 30 -4.69 -3.64 3.21
CA ASN A 30 -5.21 -4.99 2.93
C ASN A 30 -4.21 -5.93 2.25
N MET A 31 -3.08 -5.41 1.77
CA MET A 31 -1.97 -6.18 1.19
C MET A 31 -0.61 -5.85 1.81
N GLY A 32 -0.54 -4.92 2.74
CA GLY A 32 0.68 -4.58 3.44
C GLY A 32 1.76 -3.91 2.56
N LEU A 33 1.38 -3.20 1.49
CA LEU A 33 2.34 -2.51 0.64
C LEU A 33 3.04 -1.36 1.36
N LEU A 34 4.31 -1.12 1.02
CA LEU A 34 5.03 0.08 1.40
C LEU A 34 4.55 1.29 0.59
N LEU A 35 4.70 2.49 1.16
CA LEU A 35 4.39 3.73 0.45
C LEU A 35 5.15 3.82 -0.89
N GLY A 36 6.44 3.50 -0.90
CA GLY A 36 7.24 3.50 -2.14
C GLY A 36 6.75 2.50 -3.18
N GLU A 37 6.31 1.31 -2.75
CA GLU A 37 5.76 0.29 -3.65
C GLU A 37 4.44 0.74 -4.28
N VAL A 38 3.48 1.20 -3.46
CA VAL A 38 2.17 1.60 -3.96
C VAL A 38 2.22 2.90 -4.78
N THR A 39 3.19 3.78 -4.51
CA THR A 39 3.43 4.98 -5.31
C THR A 39 3.96 4.66 -6.70
N ALA A 40 4.82 3.63 -6.80
CA ALA A 40 5.38 3.17 -8.07
C ALA A 40 4.44 2.26 -8.88
N LEU A 41 3.37 1.77 -8.27
CA LEU A 41 2.46 0.80 -8.86
C LEU A 41 1.64 1.43 -9.98
N ARG A 42 1.64 0.80 -11.15
CA ARG A 42 0.85 1.21 -12.32
C ARG A 42 -0.32 0.27 -12.55
N ARG A 43 -1.28 0.70 -13.37
CA ARG A 43 -2.42 -0.13 -13.78
C ARG A 43 -1.98 -1.46 -14.40
N GLN A 44 -0.95 -1.46 -15.26
CA GLN A 44 -0.40 -2.67 -15.88
C GLN A 44 0.22 -3.67 -14.91
N ASP A 45 0.56 -3.26 -13.71
CA ASP A 45 1.12 -4.14 -12.66
C ASP A 45 0.03 -4.96 -11.95
N ILE A 46 -1.25 -4.74 -12.29
CA ILE A 46 -2.39 -5.43 -11.68
C ILE A 46 -3.04 -6.35 -12.71
N ASP A 47 -2.81 -7.64 -12.58
CA ASP A 47 -3.50 -8.67 -13.34
C ASP A 47 -4.75 -9.11 -12.58
N ILE A 48 -5.91 -8.53 -12.97
CA ILE A 48 -7.19 -8.83 -12.33
C ILE A 48 -7.62 -10.26 -12.65
N ASP A 49 -7.40 -10.75 -13.86
CA ASP A 49 -7.84 -12.07 -14.29
C ASP A 49 -7.08 -13.16 -13.52
N ALA A 50 -5.75 -13.07 -13.48
CA ALA A 50 -4.92 -13.96 -12.67
C ALA A 50 -5.05 -13.73 -11.15
N GLY A 51 -5.57 -12.56 -10.73
CA GLY A 51 -5.66 -12.19 -9.32
C GLY A 51 -4.28 -11.92 -8.70
N VAL A 52 -3.37 -11.30 -9.44
CA VAL A 52 -1.98 -11.07 -9.04
C VAL A 52 -1.61 -9.60 -9.18
N LEU A 53 -0.87 -9.11 -8.21
CA LEU A 53 -0.26 -7.79 -8.21
C LEU A 53 1.26 -7.93 -8.31
N HIS A 54 1.87 -7.28 -9.30
CA HIS A 54 3.28 -7.39 -9.60
C HIS A 54 4.07 -6.23 -8.99
N ILE A 55 4.92 -6.48 -8.00
CA ILE A 55 5.85 -5.49 -7.45
C ILE A 55 7.15 -5.57 -8.23
N ARG A 56 7.44 -4.56 -9.04
CA ARG A 56 8.64 -4.47 -9.89
C ARG A 56 9.48 -3.25 -9.60
N ASN A 57 8.82 -2.15 -9.18
CA ASN A 57 9.45 -0.88 -8.92
C ASN A 57 9.05 -0.34 -7.55
N VAL A 58 9.84 0.59 -7.06
CA VAL A 58 9.54 1.40 -5.88
C VAL A 58 9.75 2.88 -6.22
N ALA A 59 8.98 3.73 -5.60
CA ALA A 59 9.24 5.16 -5.61
C ALA A 59 10.10 5.50 -4.39
N GLY A 60 11.16 6.23 -4.62
CA GLY A 60 12.10 6.61 -3.57
C GLY A 60 12.92 7.82 -3.96
N ARG A 61 13.78 8.24 -3.04
CA ARG A 61 14.85 9.20 -3.35
C ARG A 61 16.13 8.40 -3.52
N GLY A 62 16.92 8.77 -4.52
CA GLY A 62 18.19 8.10 -4.79
C GLY A 62 19.09 8.02 -3.55
N GLU A 63 20.15 7.24 -3.62
CA GLU A 63 21.10 7.05 -2.53
C GLU A 63 21.65 8.41 -2.04
N GLY A 64 21.52 8.69 -0.75
CA GLY A 64 21.88 9.99 -0.17
C GLY A 64 20.83 11.11 -0.36
N GLY A 65 19.68 10.82 -0.97
CA GLY A 65 18.61 11.79 -1.17
C GLY A 65 17.98 12.30 0.12
N THR A 66 17.60 13.59 0.12
CA THR A 66 16.95 14.28 1.24
C THR A 66 15.42 14.36 1.07
N ALA A 67 14.72 14.81 2.11
CA ALA A 67 13.26 15.01 2.04
C ALA A 67 12.84 16.05 0.98
N SER A 68 13.74 16.93 0.57
CA SER A 68 13.50 17.97 -0.44
C SER A 68 13.70 17.49 -1.88
N ASP A 69 14.37 16.34 -2.07
CA ASP A 69 14.63 15.81 -3.40
C ASP A 69 13.36 15.19 -4.01
N PRO A 70 13.22 15.25 -5.35
CA PRO A 70 12.09 14.63 -6.02
C PRO A 70 12.10 13.11 -5.81
N VAL A 71 10.92 12.53 -5.84
CA VAL A 71 10.75 11.07 -5.82
C VAL A 71 11.00 10.54 -7.23
N GLU A 72 11.77 9.46 -7.31
CA GLU A 72 12.14 8.80 -8.56
C GLU A 72 11.64 7.35 -8.57
N LEU A 73 11.40 6.83 -9.79
CA LEU A 73 11.07 5.43 -9.97
C LEU A 73 12.35 4.60 -10.00
N ILE A 74 12.46 3.65 -9.07
CA ILE A 74 13.65 2.81 -8.89
C ILE A 74 13.23 1.34 -9.01
N PRO A 75 14.00 0.47 -9.68
CA PRO A 75 13.74 -0.97 -9.65
C PRO A 75 13.70 -1.49 -8.21
N SER A 76 12.74 -2.36 -7.91
CA SER A 76 12.64 -2.98 -6.58
C SER A 76 13.84 -3.93 -6.35
N ASP A 77 14.41 -3.89 -5.17
CA ASP A 77 15.40 -4.86 -4.70
C ASP A 77 14.76 -6.18 -4.21
N ALA A 78 13.44 -6.21 -4.12
CA ALA A 78 12.61 -7.36 -3.75
C ALA A 78 11.40 -7.52 -4.70
N PRO A 79 11.64 -7.70 -6.03
CA PRO A 79 10.55 -7.90 -6.98
C PRO A 79 9.81 -9.19 -6.66
N ARG A 80 8.48 -9.13 -6.70
CA ARG A 80 7.62 -10.27 -6.34
C ARG A 80 6.23 -10.16 -6.91
N ASP A 81 5.53 -11.29 -6.94
CA ASP A 81 4.14 -11.41 -7.31
C ASP A 81 3.30 -11.68 -6.07
N LEU A 82 2.29 -10.85 -5.84
CA LEU A 82 1.42 -10.93 -4.68
C LEU A 82 0.04 -11.43 -5.10
N PRO A 83 -0.40 -12.61 -4.66
CA PRO A 83 -1.77 -13.04 -4.89
C PRO A 83 -2.72 -12.11 -4.14
N MET A 84 -3.73 -11.60 -4.85
CA MET A 84 -4.75 -10.74 -4.27
C MET A 84 -5.83 -11.60 -3.58
N PRO A 85 -6.16 -11.32 -2.31
CA PRO A 85 -7.37 -11.85 -1.70
C PRO A 85 -8.62 -11.49 -2.53
N GLN A 86 -9.65 -12.32 -2.50
CA GLN A 86 -10.86 -12.10 -3.30
C GLN A 86 -11.49 -10.72 -3.05
N SER A 87 -11.50 -10.25 -1.80
CA SER A 87 -12.01 -8.92 -1.45
C SER A 87 -11.21 -7.78 -2.09
N VAL A 88 -9.88 -7.92 -2.18
CA VAL A 88 -9.00 -6.94 -2.83
C VAL A 88 -9.22 -6.97 -4.35
N LYS A 89 -9.25 -8.17 -4.95
CA LYS A 89 -9.52 -8.36 -6.38
C LYS A 89 -10.84 -7.69 -6.77
N GLN A 90 -11.91 -7.93 -6.02
CA GLN A 90 -13.21 -7.33 -6.26
C GLN A 90 -13.17 -5.81 -6.15
N PHE A 91 -12.59 -5.27 -5.07
CA PHE A 91 -12.46 -3.82 -4.86
C PHE A 91 -11.72 -3.15 -6.01
N ILE A 92 -10.62 -3.74 -6.48
CA ILE A 92 -9.85 -3.22 -7.62
C ILE A 92 -10.69 -3.28 -8.90
N ALA A 93 -11.34 -4.41 -9.19
CA ALA A 93 -12.16 -4.60 -10.40
C ALA A 93 -13.29 -3.57 -10.47
N GLU A 94 -13.96 -3.30 -9.37
CA GLU A 94 -15.04 -2.29 -9.28
C GLU A 94 -14.56 -0.85 -9.51
N ASN A 95 -13.28 -0.58 -9.26
CA ASN A 95 -12.68 0.76 -9.35
C ASN A 95 -11.66 0.92 -10.48
N ILE A 96 -11.51 -0.08 -11.35
CA ILE A 96 -10.51 -0.06 -12.43
C ILE A 96 -10.74 1.07 -13.45
N GLY A 97 -11.97 1.52 -13.60
CA GLY A 97 -12.35 2.64 -14.47
C GLY A 97 -11.79 4.01 -14.05
N LEU A 98 -11.15 4.10 -12.86
CA LEU A 98 -10.42 5.29 -12.45
C LEU A 98 -9.10 5.51 -13.24
N TYR A 99 -8.65 4.48 -13.97
CA TYR A 99 -7.36 4.48 -14.67
C TYR A 99 -7.58 4.41 -16.17
N HIS A 100 -7.12 5.45 -16.89
CA HIS A 100 -7.39 5.63 -18.31
C HIS A 100 -6.37 4.92 -19.22
N SER A 101 -5.20 4.57 -18.68
CA SER A 101 -4.16 3.84 -19.41
C SER A 101 -3.45 2.83 -18.51
N ASP A 102 -2.74 1.90 -19.14
CA ASP A 102 -1.90 0.92 -18.45
C ASP A 102 -0.71 1.58 -17.71
N ASP A 103 -0.30 2.77 -18.16
CA ASP A 103 0.77 3.56 -17.54
C ASP A 103 0.29 4.44 -16.36
N SER A 104 -1.02 4.54 -16.12
CA SER A 104 -1.57 5.30 -14.99
C SER A 104 -1.09 4.75 -13.66
N PHE A 105 -0.51 5.61 -12.82
CA PHE A 105 -0.14 5.24 -11.45
C PHE A 105 -1.37 5.08 -10.56
N ILE A 106 -1.40 4.01 -9.75
CA ILE A 106 -2.54 3.67 -8.91
C ILE A 106 -2.86 4.77 -7.90
N MET A 107 -1.87 5.47 -7.37
CA MET A 107 -2.10 6.50 -6.34
C MET A 107 -2.66 7.82 -6.90
N SER A 108 -2.48 8.13 -8.17
CA SER A 108 -2.94 9.40 -8.77
C SER A 108 -3.95 9.25 -9.89
N GLY A 109 -3.97 8.12 -10.58
CA GLY A 109 -4.70 7.95 -11.85
C GLY A 109 -3.99 8.55 -13.07
N GLU A 110 -2.87 9.23 -12.87
CA GLU A 110 -2.10 9.94 -13.90
C GLU A 110 -0.87 9.11 -14.33
N GLU A 111 -0.30 9.44 -15.49
CA GLU A 111 0.91 8.78 -16.00
C GLU A 111 2.22 9.36 -15.44
N THR A 112 2.13 10.42 -14.66
CA THR A 112 3.27 11.02 -13.96
C THR A 112 3.43 10.43 -12.57
N LEU A 113 4.66 10.13 -12.15
CA LEU A 113 4.96 9.59 -10.83
C LEU A 113 4.43 10.52 -9.74
N PRO A 114 3.48 10.06 -8.89
CA PRO A 114 2.88 10.92 -7.88
C PRO A 114 3.81 11.19 -6.70
N PRO A 115 3.67 12.36 -6.05
CA PRO A 115 4.40 12.65 -4.83
C PRO A 115 3.80 11.88 -3.63
N PHE A 116 4.61 11.52 -2.66
CA PHE A 116 4.17 10.87 -1.40
C PHE A 116 3.13 11.69 -0.62
N ARG A 117 3.11 13.00 -0.85
CA ARG A 117 2.17 13.92 -0.20
C ARG A 117 0.71 13.55 -0.43
N LEU A 118 0.34 12.94 -1.57
CA LEU A 118 -1.04 12.53 -1.83
C LEU A 118 -1.55 11.56 -0.75
N MET A 119 -0.76 10.57 -0.38
CA MET A 119 -1.08 9.63 0.69
C MET A 119 -1.10 10.33 2.06
N GLN A 120 -0.10 11.18 2.33
CA GLN A 120 0.00 11.88 3.60
C GLN A 120 -1.22 12.77 3.86
N VAL A 121 -1.67 13.55 2.86
CA VAL A 121 -2.85 14.40 2.96
C VAL A 121 -4.12 13.56 3.18
N LEU A 122 -4.31 12.46 2.44
CA LEU A 122 -5.45 11.57 2.64
C LEU A 122 -5.52 11.05 4.07
N LEU A 123 -4.40 10.51 4.57
CA LEU A 123 -4.36 9.91 5.91
C LEU A 123 -4.51 10.95 7.03
N SER A 124 -3.92 12.14 6.87
CA SER A 124 -4.09 13.25 7.82
C SER A 124 -5.56 13.69 7.90
N THR A 125 -6.18 13.95 6.75
CA THR A 125 -7.61 14.37 6.68
C THR A 125 -8.53 13.31 7.28
N MET A 126 -8.27 12.03 6.99
CA MET A 126 -9.04 10.94 7.56
C MET A 126 -8.85 10.85 9.08
N ASN A 127 -7.61 11.01 9.57
CA ASN A 127 -7.32 10.99 10.99
C ASN A 127 -7.96 12.17 11.74
N GLU A 128 -7.94 13.36 11.17
CA GLU A 128 -8.62 14.55 11.71
C GLU A 128 -10.13 14.33 11.82
N ARG A 129 -10.73 13.68 10.81
CA ARG A 129 -12.19 13.42 10.78
C ARG A 129 -12.63 12.37 11.79
N TYR A 130 -11.86 11.30 11.97
CA TYR A 130 -12.30 10.12 12.73
C TYR A 130 -11.54 9.90 14.04
N HIS A 131 -10.50 10.70 14.31
CA HIS A 131 -9.65 10.57 15.51
C HIS A 131 -9.15 9.13 15.73
N ILE A 132 -8.58 8.55 14.66
CA ILE A 132 -8.25 7.11 14.61
C ILE A 132 -7.05 6.79 15.50
N ALA A 133 -6.00 7.62 15.43
CA ALA A 133 -4.74 7.42 16.13
C ALA A 133 -4.06 8.77 16.42
N ASP A 134 -3.03 8.79 17.27
CA ASP A 134 -2.22 9.99 17.47
C ASP A 134 -1.60 10.47 16.16
N LYS A 135 -1.16 9.52 15.34
CA LYS A 135 -0.65 9.76 13.98
C LYS A 135 -1.01 8.59 13.08
N LEU A 136 -1.79 8.85 12.02
CA LEU A 136 -2.08 7.85 11.00
C LEU A 136 -1.10 8.00 9.84
N SER A 137 -0.42 6.91 9.47
CA SER A 137 0.55 6.87 8.39
C SER A 137 0.38 5.58 7.56
N SER A 138 0.97 5.55 6.36
CA SER A 138 1.01 4.33 5.53
C SER A 138 1.71 3.16 6.25
N MET A 139 2.69 3.45 7.10
CA MET A 139 3.33 2.41 7.93
C MET A 139 2.38 1.83 8.97
N GLU A 140 1.51 2.65 9.59
CA GLU A 140 0.49 2.12 10.52
C GLU A 140 -0.52 1.22 9.80
N LEU A 141 -0.89 1.53 8.54
CA LEU A 141 -1.72 0.64 7.71
C LEU A 141 -1.01 -0.70 7.46
N ARG A 142 0.27 -0.66 7.06
CA ARG A 142 1.07 -1.88 6.86
C ARG A 142 1.22 -2.69 8.14
N TYR A 143 1.46 -2.06 9.28
CA TYR A 143 1.56 -2.77 10.56
C TYR A 143 0.24 -3.42 10.97
N ALA A 144 -0.89 -2.79 10.67
CA ALA A 144 -2.19 -3.41 10.89
C ALA A 144 -2.36 -4.70 10.07
N PHE A 145 -1.96 -4.68 8.79
CA PHE A 145 -1.93 -5.89 7.96
C PHE A 145 -1.05 -7.00 8.56
N ILE A 146 0.18 -6.65 8.96
CA ILE A 146 1.12 -7.61 9.55
C ILE A 146 0.52 -8.24 10.81
N ARG A 147 -0.01 -7.42 11.73
CA ARG A 147 -0.67 -7.89 12.95
C ARG A 147 -1.79 -8.87 12.63
N GLN A 148 -2.72 -8.50 11.74
CA GLN A 148 -3.85 -9.35 11.35
C GLN A 148 -3.39 -10.69 10.77
N LYS A 149 -2.32 -10.72 9.99
CA LYS A 149 -1.77 -11.97 9.44
C LYS A 149 -1.14 -12.86 10.51
N LEU A 150 -0.40 -12.28 11.45
CA LEU A 150 0.17 -13.01 12.58
C LEU A 150 -0.94 -13.59 13.50
N GLU A 151 -1.96 -12.79 13.82
CA GLU A 151 -3.13 -13.23 14.61
C GLU A 151 -3.93 -14.32 13.89
N ALA A 152 -3.96 -14.31 12.55
CA ALA A 152 -4.54 -15.37 11.73
C ALA A 152 -3.66 -16.63 11.62
N GLY A 153 -2.50 -16.66 12.27
CA GLY A 153 -1.60 -17.82 12.31
C GLY A 153 -0.64 -17.93 11.12
N VAL A 154 -0.49 -16.89 10.30
CA VAL A 154 0.53 -16.88 9.26
C VAL A 154 1.91 -16.81 9.91
N ASP A 155 2.79 -17.75 9.57
CA ASP A 155 4.14 -17.77 10.13
C ASP A 155 4.99 -16.58 9.66
N MET A 156 5.93 -16.16 10.50
CA MET A 156 6.76 -14.99 10.27
C MET A 156 7.61 -15.10 9.00
N TYR A 157 8.10 -16.28 8.66
CA TYR A 157 8.95 -16.47 7.49
C TYR A 157 8.14 -16.26 6.20
N SER A 158 6.98 -16.89 6.09
CA SER A 158 6.06 -16.70 4.97
C SER A 158 5.63 -15.24 4.83
N LEU A 159 5.36 -14.59 5.95
CA LEU A 159 4.99 -13.17 5.96
C LEU A 159 6.15 -12.26 5.51
N CYS A 160 7.37 -12.50 5.97
CA CYS A 160 8.56 -11.76 5.51
C CYS A 160 8.80 -11.92 4.01
N THR A 161 8.61 -13.14 3.50
CA THR A 161 8.71 -13.45 2.06
C THR A 161 7.67 -12.67 1.26
N TYR A 162 6.41 -12.74 1.68
CA TYR A 162 5.31 -11.97 1.08
C TYR A 162 5.60 -10.45 1.06
N LEU A 163 6.12 -9.92 2.16
CA LEU A 163 6.42 -8.50 2.32
C LEU A 163 7.71 -8.04 1.62
N GLY A 164 8.50 -8.97 1.03
CA GLY A 164 9.80 -8.65 0.41
C GLY A 164 10.87 -8.26 1.43
N GLN A 165 10.78 -8.74 2.67
CA GLN A 165 11.70 -8.37 3.77
C GLN A 165 12.58 -9.54 4.24
N ASN A 166 12.91 -10.46 3.36
CA ASN A 166 13.74 -11.64 3.69
C ASN A 166 15.15 -11.28 4.21
N LYS A 167 15.67 -10.11 3.80
CA LYS A 167 17.01 -9.64 4.23
C LYS A 167 17.02 -8.99 5.61
N ARG A 168 15.84 -8.59 6.15
CA ARG A 168 15.73 -7.88 7.43
C ARG A 168 14.46 -8.27 8.22
N PRO A 169 14.28 -9.54 8.55
CA PRO A 169 13.13 -10.00 9.32
C PRO A 169 13.09 -9.37 10.73
N ASP A 170 14.25 -8.98 11.27
CA ASP A 170 14.38 -8.32 12.56
C ASP A 170 13.63 -6.99 12.66
N VAL A 171 13.43 -6.29 11.55
CA VAL A 171 12.66 -5.04 11.50
C VAL A 171 11.18 -5.29 11.83
N ILE A 172 10.63 -6.43 11.40
CA ILE A 172 9.27 -6.83 11.74
C ILE A 172 9.22 -7.37 13.16
N VAL A 173 10.11 -8.30 13.51
CA VAL A 173 10.12 -9.00 14.81
C VAL A 173 10.27 -8.03 15.99
N LYS A 174 11.07 -6.98 15.87
CA LYS A 174 11.26 -5.99 16.96
C LYS A 174 10.02 -5.18 17.30
N ARG A 175 8.98 -5.19 16.45
CA ARG A 175 7.78 -4.39 16.64
C ARG A 175 6.57 -5.21 17.11
N PHE A 176 6.61 -6.51 16.97
CA PHE A 176 5.58 -7.48 17.36
C PHE A 176 6.13 -8.51 18.32
#